data_0b483dfaa24489e9f6dc0b962a03325c
#
_entry.id   0b483dfaa24489e9f6dc0b962a03325c
#
_cell.length_a   1.000
_cell.length_b   1.000
_cell.length_c   1.000
_cell.angle_alpha   90.00
_cell.angle_beta   90.00
_cell.angle_gamma   90.00
#
_symmetry.space_group_name_H-M   'P 1'
#
loop_
_entity.id
_entity.type
_entity.pdbx_description
1 polymer ?
#
loop_
_entity_poly.entity_id
_entity_poly.type
_entity_poly.pdbx_seq_one_letter_code
_entity_poly.pdbx_strand_id
1 'polypeptide(L)'
;TGYFNMDVGISYVSNKYYAHLTVKNLLFSPHNMYGDFEYSYPRDRTSFKRLVASLGYVFYTETPWSFEPSVLFQVSELTKEKSIDTNFKAYYKLRSGRLWAGLAFRNSLEGAEFVDVSTGQIKEQTLQLITPLFGIDYKDFVFSYNYSYQFGDINFGSGGFHQITLGFNILRGSIDCDCF
;
A
#
# COMPACT_ATOMS: atom_id res chain seq x y z
N THR A 1 -9.83 14.52 24.57
CA THR A 1 -10.81 14.64 23.45
C THR A 1 -10.65 13.46 22.53
N GLY A 2 -11.68 12.61 22.43
CA GLY A 2 -11.72 11.48 21.50
C GLY A 2 -12.42 11.89 20.20
N TYR A 3 -12.02 11.30 19.08
CA TYR A 3 -12.74 11.41 17.83
C TYR A 3 -13.15 10.01 17.34
N PHE A 4 -14.26 9.94 16.64
CA PHE A 4 -14.75 8.72 16.02
C PHE A 4 -14.59 8.83 14.51
N ASN A 5 -14.03 7.78 13.89
CA ASN A 5 -13.91 7.70 12.44
C ASN A 5 -14.35 6.32 11.96
N MET A 6 -14.62 6.19 10.67
CA MET A 6 -15.10 4.96 10.05
C MET A 6 -14.44 4.75 8.69
N ASP A 7 -14.02 3.53 8.44
CA ASP A 7 -13.57 3.06 7.14
C ASP A 7 -14.61 2.09 6.57
N VAL A 8 -14.88 2.21 5.28
CA VAL A 8 -15.81 1.32 4.57
C VAL A 8 -15.11 0.74 3.36
N GLY A 9 -15.23 -0.56 3.17
CA GLY A 9 -14.64 -1.25 2.03
C GLY A 9 -15.51 -2.37 1.52
N ILE A 10 -15.34 -2.67 0.23
CA ILE A 10 -15.92 -3.81 -0.45
C ILE A 10 -14.78 -4.61 -1.08
N SER A 11 -14.88 -5.94 -0.99
CA SER A 11 -13.92 -6.86 -1.56
C SER A 11 -14.65 -7.91 -2.38
N TYR A 12 -14.16 -8.13 -3.59
CA TYR A 12 -14.56 -9.24 -4.43
C TYR A 12 -13.35 -10.14 -4.64
N VAL A 13 -13.50 -11.42 -4.32
CA VAL A 13 -12.41 -12.40 -4.45
C VAL A 13 -12.95 -13.63 -5.18
N SER A 14 -12.24 -14.02 -6.24
CA SER A 14 -12.48 -15.23 -7.02
C SER A 14 -11.19 -16.08 -7.02
N ASN A 15 -11.25 -17.28 -7.57
CA ASN A 15 -10.09 -18.18 -7.61
C ASN A 15 -8.88 -17.60 -8.39
N LYS A 16 -9.13 -16.68 -9.32
CA LYS A 16 -8.07 -16.14 -10.19
C LYS A 16 -7.88 -14.64 -10.08
N TYR A 17 -8.86 -13.90 -9.60
CA TYR A 17 -8.79 -12.44 -9.54
C TYR A 17 -9.46 -11.90 -8.28
N TYR A 18 -8.99 -10.78 -7.85
CA TYR A 18 -9.58 -10.05 -6.74
C TYR A 18 -9.63 -8.55 -7.04
N ALA A 19 -10.60 -7.90 -6.42
CA ALA A 19 -10.77 -6.45 -6.46
C ALA A 19 -11.15 -5.95 -5.07
N HIS A 20 -10.52 -4.88 -4.64
CA HIS A 20 -10.84 -4.23 -3.38
C HIS A 20 -11.05 -2.74 -3.61
N LEU A 21 -12.05 -2.17 -2.95
CA LEU A 21 -12.30 -0.74 -2.92
C LEU A 21 -12.54 -0.34 -1.47
N THR A 22 -11.78 0.61 -0.98
CA THR A 22 -11.88 1.08 0.41
C THR A 22 -11.86 2.60 0.45
N VAL A 23 -12.78 3.18 1.21
CA VAL A 23 -12.78 4.59 1.59
C VAL A 23 -12.41 4.66 3.06
N LYS A 24 -11.26 5.28 3.34
CA LYS A 24 -10.79 5.53 4.70
C LYS A 24 -11.18 6.92 5.16
N ASN A 25 -11.33 7.07 6.48
CA ASN A 25 -11.67 8.33 7.13
C ASN A 25 -12.96 8.94 6.58
N LEU A 26 -14.01 8.11 6.47
CA LEU A 26 -15.28 8.51 5.87
C LEU A 26 -15.97 9.63 6.64
N LEU A 27 -15.81 9.64 7.97
CA LEU A 27 -16.43 10.64 8.82
C LEU A 27 -15.52 11.87 8.95
N PHE A 28 -16.17 13.01 8.93
CA PHE A 28 -15.51 14.29 9.14
C PHE A 28 -15.13 14.44 10.62
N SER A 29 -13.86 14.73 10.91
CA SER A 29 -13.42 15.12 12.24
C SER A 29 -13.18 16.63 12.28
N PRO A 30 -13.92 17.39 13.09
CA PRO A 30 -13.78 18.84 13.18
C PRO A 30 -12.56 19.29 14.00
N HIS A 31 -11.70 18.38 14.40
CA HIS A 31 -10.57 18.70 15.30
C HIS A 31 -9.36 19.16 14.49
N ASN A 32 -8.98 20.42 14.71
CA ASN A 32 -7.66 20.90 14.33
C ASN A 32 -6.60 20.17 15.16
N MET A 33 -5.66 19.47 14.52
CA MET A 33 -4.51 18.84 15.18
C MET A 33 -3.58 19.87 15.84
N TYR A 34 -3.75 21.13 15.59
CA TYR A 34 -2.89 22.24 16.02
C TYR A 34 -3.66 23.23 16.90
N GLY A 35 -4.30 22.78 17.95
CA GLY A 35 -4.86 23.67 18.99
C GLY A 35 -5.68 24.86 18.44
N ASP A 36 -6.50 25.43 19.27
CA ASP A 36 -7.28 26.65 18.98
C ASP A 36 -6.36 27.88 18.80
N PHE A 37 -5.61 27.95 17.70
CA PHE A 37 -5.08 29.23 17.26
C PHE A 37 -6.21 29.95 16.54
N GLU A 38 -6.73 30.96 17.23
CA GLU A 38 -7.74 31.90 16.76
C GLU A 38 -7.18 32.79 15.63
N TYR A 39 -6.77 32.16 14.51
CA TYR A 39 -6.49 32.85 13.27
C TYR A 39 -7.60 32.51 12.28
N SER A 40 -8.34 33.54 11.91
CA SER A 40 -9.46 33.56 10.97
C SER A 40 -9.07 33.05 9.58
N TYR A 41 -8.81 31.76 9.45
CA TYR A 41 -8.92 31.11 8.15
C TYR A 41 -10.35 30.58 7.99
N PRO A 42 -10.95 30.69 6.80
CA PRO A 42 -12.24 30.08 6.55
C PRO A 42 -12.15 28.61 6.97
N ARG A 43 -13.16 28.16 7.75
CA ARG A 43 -13.28 26.76 8.18
C ARG A 43 -13.45 25.87 6.94
N ASP A 44 -12.40 25.67 6.20
CA ASP A 44 -12.33 24.63 5.19
C ASP A 44 -12.43 23.31 5.94
N ARG A 45 -13.56 22.65 5.70
CA ARG A 45 -13.86 21.32 6.21
C ARG A 45 -12.84 20.36 5.59
N THR A 46 -11.68 20.24 6.20
CA THR A 46 -10.59 19.41 5.71
C THR A 46 -11.00 17.95 5.85
N SER A 47 -11.28 17.33 4.72
CA SER A 47 -11.64 15.92 4.66
C SER A 47 -10.36 15.10 4.54
N PHE A 48 -10.12 14.20 5.50
CA PHE A 48 -8.99 13.27 5.48
C PHE A 48 -9.31 11.99 4.69
N LYS A 49 -10.33 12.02 3.85
CA LYS A 49 -10.74 10.85 3.09
C LYS A 49 -9.63 10.37 2.18
N ARG A 50 -9.48 9.06 2.16
CA ARG A 50 -8.55 8.38 1.28
C ARG A 50 -9.27 7.24 0.57
N LEU A 51 -9.26 7.28 -0.74
CA LEU A 51 -9.75 6.20 -1.59
C LEU A 51 -8.59 5.27 -1.93
N VAL A 52 -8.80 3.98 -1.75
CA VAL A 52 -7.85 2.92 -2.13
C VAL A 52 -8.60 1.90 -2.97
N ALA A 53 -8.12 1.66 -4.18
CA ALA A 53 -8.64 0.64 -5.08
C ALA A 53 -7.52 -0.30 -5.49
N SER A 54 -7.76 -1.61 -5.49
CA SER A 54 -6.77 -2.58 -5.94
C SER A 54 -7.40 -3.67 -6.79
N LEU A 55 -6.61 -4.15 -7.75
CA LEU A 55 -6.95 -5.26 -8.63
C LEU A 55 -5.75 -6.20 -8.72
N GLY A 56 -5.98 -7.50 -8.70
CA GLY A 56 -4.96 -8.50 -8.91
C GLY A 56 -5.49 -9.72 -9.64
N TYR A 57 -4.58 -10.42 -10.29
CA TYR A 57 -4.87 -11.66 -11.01
C TYR A 57 -3.82 -12.71 -10.69
N VAL A 58 -4.24 -13.96 -10.47
CA VAL A 58 -3.36 -15.09 -10.19
C VAL A 58 -3.33 -16.03 -11.38
N PHE A 59 -2.17 -16.18 -11.97
CA PHE A 59 -1.89 -17.13 -13.04
C PHE A 59 -1.38 -18.44 -12.41
N TYR A 60 -2.16 -19.48 -12.49
CA TYR A 60 -1.73 -20.84 -12.13
C TYR A 60 -1.12 -21.52 -13.33
N THR A 61 0.02 -22.16 -13.14
CA THR A 61 0.66 -22.98 -14.17
C THR A 61 0.49 -24.47 -13.82
N GLU A 62 0.74 -25.35 -14.76
CA GLU A 62 0.81 -26.80 -14.51
C GLU A 62 2.01 -27.22 -13.66
N THR A 63 2.91 -26.29 -13.42
CA THR A 63 4.09 -26.43 -12.58
C THR A 63 3.82 -25.94 -11.15
N PRO A 64 4.71 -26.15 -10.18
CA PRO A 64 4.57 -25.62 -8.83
C PRO A 64 4.57 -24.07 -8.75
N TRP A 65 4.74 -23.38 -9.86
CA TRP A 65 4.80 -21.93 -9.93
C TRP A 65 3.40 -21.31 -10.15
N SER A 66 3.17 -20.18 -9.49
CA SER A 66 2.08 -19.27 -9.82
C SER A 66 2.57 -17.81 -9.76
N PHE A 67 1.90 -16.94 -10.50
CA PHE A 67 2.31 -15.55 -10.66
C PHE A 67 1.12 -14.63 -10.38
N GLU A 68 1.38 -13.53 -9.68
CA GLU A 68 0.34 -12.57 -9.27
C GLU A 68 0.78 -11.14 -9.61
N PRO A 69 0.43 -10.62 -10.80
CA PRO A 69 0.45 -9.19 -11.04
C PRO A 69 -0.72 -8.53 -10.31
N SER A 70 -0.47 -7.36 -9.75
CA SER A 70 -1.50 -6.54 -9.14
C SER A 70 -1.20 -5.06 -9.25
N VAL A 71 -2.25 -4.25 -9.18
CA VAL A 71 -2.17 -2.80 -9.17
C VAL A 71 -3.01 -2.26 -8.03
N LEU A 72 -2.50 -1.23 -7.36
CA LEU A 72 -3.21 -0.49 -6.35
C LEU A 72 -3.14 1.00 -6.71
N PHE A 73 -4.29 1.64 -6.65
CA PHE A 73 -4.44 3.07 -6.85
C PHE A 73 -4.92 3.71 -5.56
N GLN A 74 -4.31 4.82 -5.18
CA GLN A 74 -4.64 5.54 -3.96
C GLN A 74 -4.75 7.04 -4.25
N VAL A 75 -5.81 7.66 -3.70
CA VAL A 75 -6.03 9.11 -3.74
C VAL A 75 -6.32 9.61 -2.35
N SER A 76 -5.65 10.68 -1.94
CA SER A 76 -5.93 11.43 -0.72
C SER A 76 -6.62 12.75 -1.05
N GLU A 77 -7.78 13.00 -0.44
CA GLU A 77 -8.54 14.24 -0.70
C GLU A 77 -7.83 15.46 -0.11
N LEU A 78 -7.21 15.32 1.05
CA LEU A 78 -6.53 16.41 1.75
C LEU A 78 -5.26 16.87 1.04
N THR A 79 -4.37 15.92 0.76
CA THR A 79 -3.05 16.22 0.20
C THR A 79 -3.06 16.29 -1.32
N LYS A 80 -4.21 15.95 -1.95
CA LYS A 80 -4.33 15.77 -3.41
C LYS A 80 -3.40 14.70 -3.98
N GLU A 81 -2.65 14.04 -3.12
CA GLU A 81 -1.70 12.99 -3.52
C GLU A 81 -2.41 11.83 -4.20
N LYS A 82 -1.90 11.45 -5.34
CA LYS A 82 -2.29 10.25 -6.09
C LYS A 82 -1.07 9.35 -6.25
N SER A 83 -1.25 8.07 -6.00
CA SER A 83 -0.19 7.09 -6.25
C SER A 83 -0.72 5.84 -6.93
N ILE A 84 0.14 5.24 -7.74
CA ILE A 84 -0.07 3.92 -8.33
C ILE A 84 1.04 3.00 -7.84
N ASP A 85 0.64 1.86 -7.28
CA ASP A 85 1.54 0.78 -6.92
C ASP A 85 1.33 -0.38 -7.89
N THR A 86 2.35 -0.77 -8.60
CA THR A 86 2.35 -1.97 -9.44
C THR A 86 3.16 -3.05 -8.75
N ASN A 87 2.60 -4.24 -8.64
CA ASN A 87 3.25 -5.35 -7.95
C ASN A 87 3.26 -6.59 -8.83
N PHE A 88 4.31 -7.35 -8.73
CA PHE A 88 4.43 -8.66 -9.32
C PHE A 88 5.01 -9.63 -8.31
N LYS A 89 4.30 -10.73 -8.04
CA LYS A 89 4.75 -11.79 -7.16
C LYS A 89 4.81 -13.11 -7.89
N ALA A 90 5.81 -13.91 -7.57
CA ALA A 90 5.95 -15.29 -8.00
C ALA A 90 5.94 -16.19 -6.76
N TYR A 91 5.16 -17.25 -6.82
CA TYR A 91 5.02 -18.24 -5.76
C TYR A 91 5.51 -19.60 -6.25
N TYR A 92 6.18 -20.31 -5.36
CA TYR A 92 6.61 -21.70 -5.58
C TYR A 92 6.02 -22.59 -4.50
N LYS A 93 5.18 -23.55 -4.90
CA LYS A 93 4.50 -24.47 -4.00
C LYS A 93 5.50 -25.52 -3.47
N LEU A 94 5.59 -25.64 -2.16
CA LEU A 94 6.30 -26.71 -1.44
C LEU A 94 5.33 -27.75 -0.92
N ARG A 95 5.84 -28.91 -0.42
CA ARG A 95 4.99 -29.94 0.19
C ARG A 95 4.22 -29.44 1.43
N SER A 96 4.79 -28.54 2.20
CA SER A 96 4.22 -28.05 3.47
C SER A 96 4.18 -26.53 3.56
N GLY A 97 4.02 -25.86 2.43
CA GLY A 97 4.01 -24.40 2.39
C GLY A 97 4.29 -23.85 1.02
N ARG A 98 4.72 -22.60 0.95
CA ARG A 98 5.14 -21.95 -0.29
C ARG A 98 6.26 -20.95 -0.03
N LEU A 99 7.15 -20.84 -0.98
CA LEU A 99 8.09 -19.72 -1.11
C LEU A 99 7.46 -18.67 -2.04
N TRP A 100 7.75 -17.42 -1.79
CA TRP A 100 7.35 -16.37 -2.71
C TRP A 100 8.35 -15.23 -2.72
N ALA A 101 8.46 -14.61 -3.87
CA ALA A 101 9.26 -13.41 -4.08
C ALA A 101 8.50 -12.45 -4.99
N GLY A 102 8.80 -11.18 -4.89
CA GLY A 102 8.14 -10.18 -5.72
C GLY A 102 8.88 -8.88 -5.79
N LEU A 103 8.33 -8.00 -6.60
CA LEU A 103 8.78 -6.64 -6.80
C LEU A 103 7.56 -5.71 -6.79
N ALA A 104 7.61 -4.69 -5.95
CA ALA A 104 6.63 -3.62 -5.91
C ALA A 104 7.28 -2.33 -6.40
N PHE A 105 6.56 -1.58 -7.22
CA PHE A 105 6.94 -0.27 -7.68
C PHE A 105 5.83 0.71 -7.38
N ARG A 106 6.14 1.74 -6.58
CA ARG A 106 5.24 2.86 -6.27
C ARG A 106 5.67 4.08 -7.04
N ASN A 107 4.73 4.70 -7.72
CA ASN A 107 4.90 5.99 -8.37
C ASN A 107 3.86 6.99 -7.83
N SER A 108 4.33 8.09 -7.25
CA SER A 108 3.49 9.25 -6.95
C SER A 108 3.20 9.99 -8.24
N LEU A 109 1.92 10.21 -8.55
CA LEU A 109 1.48 10.88 -9.78
C LEU A 109 1.45 12.40 -9.65
N GLU A 110 1.43 12.90 -8.44
CA GLU A 110 1.49 14.32 -8.12
C GLU A 110 2.63 14.54 -7.13
N GLY A 111 3.57 15.38 -7.52
CA GLY A 111 4.69 15.80 -6.70
C GLY A 111 4.34 17.00 -5.82
N ALA A 112 5.10 17.20 -4.75
CA ALA A 112 5.05 18.46 -4.04
C ALA A 112 5.69 19.55 -4.90
N GLU A 113 4.98 20.63 -5.14
CA GLU A 113 5.54 21.78 -5.84
C GLU A 113 6.54 22.51 -4.94
N PHE A 114 7.69 22.80 -5.48
CA PHE A 114 8.70 23.64 -4.82
C PHE A 114 9.28 24.66 -5.78
N VAL A 115 9.71 25.80 -5.24
CA VAL A 115 10.41 26.81 -6.02
C VAL A 115 11.89 26.50 -5.99
N ASP A 116 12.46 26.19 -7.13
CA ASP A 116 13.92 26.06 -7.29
C ASP A 116 14.56 27.43 -7.12
N VAL A 117 15.28 27.62 -6.01
CA VAL A 117 15.90 28.91 -5.63
C VAL A 117 16.92 29.37 -6.67
N SER A 118 17.50 28.46 -7.44
CA SER A 118 18.51 28.78 -8.44
C SER A 118 17.93 29.29 -9.76
N THR A 119 16.75 28.82 -10.13
CA THR A 119 16.09 29.12 -11.41
C THR A 119 14.81 29.94 -11.27
N GLY A 120 14.27 30.06 -10.05
CA GLY A 120 12.97 30.67 -9.77
C GLY A 120 11.77 29.95 -10.39
N GLN A 121 11.97 28.74 -10.91
CA GLN A 121 10.91 27.92 -11.52
C GLN A 121 10.23 27.03 -10.49
N ILE A 122 8.93 26.84 -10.66
CA ILE A 122 8.17 25.85 -9.90
C ILE A 122 8.50 24.47 -10.50
N LYS A 123 9.02 23.57 -9.68
CA LYS A 123 9.29 22.17 -10.01
C LYS A 123 8.45 21.26 -9.12
N GLU A 124 8.06 20.11 -9.64
CA GLU A 124 7.37 19.05 -8.90
C GLU A 124 8.40 18.00 -8.47
N GLN A 125 8.32 17.59 -7.20
CA GLN A 125 9.13 16.49 -6.68
C GLN A 125 8.31 15.21 -6.67
N THR A 126 8.71 14.24 -7.44
CA THR A 126 8.05 12.94 -7.49
C THR A 126 8.72 11.94 -6.54
N LEU A 127 7.89 11.21 -5.79
CA LEU A 127 8.33 10.11 -4.93
C LEU A 127 8.16 8.78 -5.68
N GLN A 128 9.26 8.08 -5.87
CA GLN A 128 9.28 6.75 -6.47
C GLN A 128 9.94 5.76 -5.52
N LEU A 129 9.34 4.58 -5.36
CA LEU A 129 9.86 3.51 -4.51
C LEU A 129 9.88 2.20 -5.30
N ILE A 130 10.97 1.49 -5.17
CA ILE A 130 11.09 0.11 -5.60
C ILE A 130 11.29 -0.78 -4.38
N THR A 131 10.50 -1.84 -4.28
CA THR A 131 10.50 -2.71 -3.09
C THR A 131 10.59 -4.16 -3.52
N PRO A 132 11.80 -4.76 -3.59
CA PRO A 132 11.93 -6.20 -3.61
C PRO A 132 11.42 -6.79 -2.29
N LEU A 133 10.73 -7.91 -2.41
CA LEU A 133 10.13 -8.62 -1.27
C LEU A 133 10.26 -10.12 -1.48
N PHE A 134 10.44 -10.85 -0.39
CA PHE A 134 10.42 -12.30 -0.40
C PHE A 134 9.90 -12.84 0.92
N GLY A 135 9.39 -14.05 0.90
CA GLY A 135 8.86 -14.68 2.09
C GLY A 135 8.67 -16.19 1.94
N ILE A 136 8.37 -16.79 3.05
CA ILE A 136 8.05 -18.19 3.18
C ILE A 136 6.82 -18.34 4.07
N ASP A 137 5.85 -19.10 3.60
CA ASP A 137 4.74 -19.60 4.39
C ASP A 137 5.03 -21.10 4.64
N TYR A 138 5.30 -21.47 5.86
CA TYR A 138 5.61 -22.85 6.22
C TYR A 138 4.76 -23.31 7.38
N LYS A 139 3.85 -24.25 7.13
CA LYS A 139 2.86 -24.67 8.11
C LYS A 139 2.09 -23.45 8.65
N ASP A 140 2.21 -23.20 9.93
CA ASP A 140 1.51 -22.11 10.62
C ASP A 140 2.34 -20.80 10.68
N PHE A 141 3.59 -20.85 10.22
CA PHE A 141 4.49 -19.71 10.26
C PHE A 141 4.53 -18.98 8.92
N VAL A 142 4.50 -17.68 9.00
CA VAL A 142 4.73 -16.77 7.89
C VAL A 142 5.92 -15.89 8.23
N PHE A 143 6.91 -15.89 7.35
CA PHE A 143 8.03 -14.98 7.42
C PHE A 143 8.10 -14.18 6.13
N SER A 144 8.30 -12.89 6.22
CA SER A 144 8.63 -12.07 5.06
C SER A 144 9.60 -10.96 5.38
N TYR A 145 10.36 -10.60 4.36
CA TYR A 145 11.26 -9.47 4.37
C TYR A 145 11.04 -8.64 3.13
N ASN A 146 11.06 -7.33 3.29
CA ASN A 146 11.11 -6.40 2.18
C ASN A 146 12.13 -5.28 2.45
N TYR A 147 12.63 -4.73 1.36
CA TYR A 147 13.51 -3.58 1.37
C TYR A 147 12.97 -2.55 0.38
N SER A 148 12.60 -1.38 0.87
CA SER A 148 12.10 -0.30 0.03
C SER A 148 13.21 0.70 -0.22
N TYR A 149 13.62 0.81 -1.48
CA TYR A 149 14.57 1.81 -1.95
C TYR A 149 13.81 2.96 -2.59
N GLN A 150 14.15 4.16 -2.15
CA GLN A 150 13.58 5.39 -2.65
C GLN A 150 14.50 5.99 -3.70
N PHE A 151 13.92 6.38 -4.81
CA PHE A 151 14.58 7.12 -5.87
C PHE A 151 13.64 8.20 -6.40
N GLY A 152 14.14 9.11 -7.22
CA GLY A 152 13.43 10.30 -7.67
C GLY A 152 14.02 11.57 -7.05
N ASP A 153 13.26 12.65 -7.14
CA ASP A 153 13.74 13.97 -6.74
C ASP A 153 13.82 14.15 -5.22
N ILE A 154 13.02 13.36 -4.49
CA ILE A 154 13.03 13.36 -3.02
C ILE A 154 13.96 12.25 -2.54
N ASN A 155 15.11 12.63 -1.98
CA ASN A 155 16.03 11.69 -1.38
C ASN A 155 16.20 11.99 0.11
N PHE A 156 15.71 11.12 0.97
CA PHE A 156 15.83 11.27 2.43
C PHE A 156 17.21 10.87 2.98
N GLY A 157 18.21 10.73 2.15
CA GLY A 157 19.60 10.53 2.59
C GLY A 157 19.91 9.24 3.34
N SER A 158 18.90 8.44 3.67
CA SER A 158 19.03 7.14 4.33
C SER A 158 18.73 6.05 3.30
N GLY A 159 19.60 5.07 3.15
CA GLY A 159 19.60 4.05 2.11
C GLY A 159 18.36 3.14 2.00
N GLY A 160 17.17 3.57 2.39
CA GLY A 160 15.90 2.85 2.27
C GLY A 160 15.38 2.24 3.58
N PHE A 161 14.27 1.50 3.49
CA PHE A 161 13.59 0.89 4.63
C PHE A 161 13.65 -0.62 4.57
N HIS A 162 14.03 -1.23 5.69
CA HIS A 162 13.98 -2.67 5.90
C HIS A 162 12.76 -3.02 6.75
N GLN A 163 12.00 -4.01 6.33
CA GLN A 163 10.86 -4.50 7.09
C GLN A 163 10.90 -6.03 7.16
N ILE A 164 10.77 -6.54 8.38
CA ILE A 164 10.61 -7.97 8.67
C ILE A 164 9.20 -8.17 9.21
N THR A 165 8.50 -9.16 8.68
CA THR A 165 7.18 -9.56 9.18
C THR A 165 7.24 -11.02 9.61
N LEU A 166 6.78 -11.26 10.85
CA LEU A 166 6.57 -12.60 11.39
C LEU A 166 5.08 -12.77 11.66
N GLY A 167 4.52 -13.83 11.18
CA GLY A 167 3.13 -14.20 11.39
C GLY A 167 3.01 -15.64 11.89
N PHE A 168 1.98 -15.88 12.70
CA PHE A 168 1.62 -17.21 13.17
C PHE A 168 0.13 -17.41 13.06
N ASN A 169 -0.31 -18.44 12.35
CA ASN A 169 -1.71 -18.80 12.19
C ASN A 169 -2.18 -19.61 13.39
N ILE A 170 -2.96 -18.99 14.26
CA ILE A 170 -3.59 -19.63 15.41
C ILE A 170 -4.97 -20.12 14.95
N LEU A 171 -5.35 -21.34 15.31
CA LEU A 171 -6.66 -21.92 14.98
C LEU A 171 -6.85 -22.17 13.46
N ARG A 172 -5.93 -22.90 12.87
CA ARG A 172 -6.16 -23.53 11.58
C ARG A 172 -7.25 -24.61 11.76
N GLY A 173 -8.51 -24.18 11.77
CA GLY A 173 -9.62 -25.12 11.64
C GLY A 173 -9.39 -25.89 10.34
N SER A 174 -9.63 -27.20 10.36
CA SER A 174 -9.50 -28.12 9.23
C SER A 174 -10.58 -27.89 8.16
N ILE A 175 -10.73 -26.66 7.75
CA ILE A 175 -11.40 -26.35 6.50
C ILE A 175 -10.25 -26.29 5.50
N ASP A 176 -9.97 -27.46 4.89
CA ASP A 176 -9.27 -27.52 3.61
C ASP A 176 -10.12 -26.75 2.59
N CYS A 177 -10.11 -25.45 2.69
CA CYS A 177 -10.34 -24.65 1.53
C CYS A 177 -9.06 -24.78 0.69
N ASP A 178 -9.08 -25.67 -0.28
CA ASP A 178 -8.18 -25.65 -1.43
C ASP A 178 -8.42 -24.36 -2.25
N CYS A 179 -8.50 -23.25 -1.58
CA CYS A 179 -8.45 -21.90 -2.14
C CYS A 179 -6.98 -21.51 -2.14
N PHE A 180 -6.30 -21.84 -3.24
CA PHE A 180 -4.92 -21.56 -3.67
C PHE A 180 -3.98 -22.75 -3.77
#